data_9c5adb0d010fa07a3a63e29a84481be5
#
_entry.id   9c5adb0d010fa07a3a63e29a84481be5
#
_cell.length_a   1.000
_cell.length_b   1.000
_cell.length_c   1.000
_cell.angle_alpha   90.00
_cell.angle_beta   90.00
_cell.angle_gamma   90.00
#
_symmetry.space_group_name_H-M   'P 1'
#
loop_
_entity.id
_entity.type
_entity.pdbx_description
1 polymer ?
#
loop_
_entity_poly.entity_id
_entity_poly.type
_entity_poly.pdbx_seq_one_letter_code
_entity_poly.pdbx_strand_id
1 'polypeptide(L)'
;ATMPRSAADYTLGSRVLSAPLAFAASWTLVIFSAMVAGSLIAWIPLVAVPTLTRSMGIIFANEGLVNLAGWSGSPVGIVVIGTVCTILTFALMILPTRTIVRILEVGFFLGLLAWAILYFQLGTAPAGAFPAAWDKFMGEGSYAGRVALAEANGMVINPNVGIMTLAGLIMGFWVFYGYYIPTFFAGEVKQAET
;
A
#
# COMPACT_ATOMS: atom_id res chain seq x y z
N ALA A 1 23.92 -18.01 -3.88
CA ALA A 1 23.89 -17.04 -4.98
C ALA A 1 25.26 -17.02 -5.66
N THR A 2 25.33 -17.46 -6.93
CA THR A 2 26.59 -17.55 -7.68
C THR A 2 27.17 -16.21 -8.12
N MET A 3 26.44 -15.11 -7.94
CA MET A 3 26.85 -13.77 -8.36
C MET A 3 26.25 -12.67 -7.48
N PRO A 4 26.76 -12.45 -6.27
CA PRO A 4 26.30 -11.38 -5.40
C PRO A 4 26.82 -10.01 -5.89
N ARG A 5 26.13 -9.42 -6.87
CA ARG A 5 26.43 -8.09 -7.40
C ARG A 5 25.19 -7.22 -7.36
N SER A 6 25.38 -5.95 -7.08
CA SER A 6 24.32 -4.95 -7.23
C SER A 6 23.83 -4.90 -8.69
N ALA A 7 22.59 -4.51 -8.91
CA ALA A 7 21.91 -4.55 -10.21
C ALA A 7 21.83 -5.96 -10.84
N ALA A 8 21.43 -6.94 -10.03
CA ALA A 8 21.36 -8.35 -10.42
C ALA A 8 20.57 -8.60 -11.70
N ASP A 9 19.47 -7.88 -11.94
CA ASP A 9 18.61 -8.06 -13.11
C ASP A 9 19.37 -7.81 -14.42
N TYR A 10 20.13 -6.71 -14.50
CA TYR A 10 20.94 -6.44 -15.67
C TYR A 10 22.13 -7.40 -15.77
N THR A 11 22.82 -7.65 -14.68
CA THR A 11 24.04 -8.50 -14.68
C THR A 11 23.73 -9.96 -15.00
N LEU A 12 22.62 -10.50 -14.47
CA LEU A 12 22.16 -11.84 -14.79
C LEU A 12 21.55 -11.90 -16.20
N GLY A 13 20.65 -10.98 -16.52
CA GLY A 13 19.98 -10.91 -17.80
C GLY A 13 20.96 -10.76 -18.98
N SER A 14 21.99 -9.93 -18.84
CA SER A 14 22.99 -9.72 -19.90
C SER A 14 23.87 -10.95 -20.17
N ARG A 15 24.01 -11.83 -19.17
CA ARG A 15 24.79 -13.07 -19.30
C ARG A 15 23.96 -14.27 -19.78
N VAL A 16 22.68 -14.32 -19.38
CA VAL A 16 21.78 -15.45 -19.70
C VAL A 16 21.09 -15.24 -21.04
N LEU A 17 20.68 -14.02 -21.34
CA LEU A 17 19.93 -13.70 -22.57
C LEU A 17 20.85 -12.97 -23.58
N SER A 18 20.89 -11.65 -23.47
CA SER A 18 21.79 -10.77 -24.26
C SER A 18 21.81 -9.39 -23.62
N ALA A 19 22.89 -8.64 -23.84
CA ALA A 19 23.02 -7.31 -23.27
C ALA A 19 21.94 -6.32 -23.72
N PRO A 20 21.51 -6.26 -25.01
CA PRO A 20 20.42 -5.39 -25.42
C PRO A 20 19.06 -5.73 -24.79
N LEU A 21 18.71 -7.02 -24.69
CA LEU A 21 17.46 -7.44 -24.05
C LEU A 21 17.45 -7.17 -22.57
N ALA A 22 18.56 -7.44 -21.87
CA ALA A 22 18.69 -7.13 -20.45
C ALA A 22 18.59 -5.62 -20.19
N PHE A 23 19.20 -4.80 -21.05
CA PHE A 23 19.10 -3.35 -20.95
C PHE A 23 17.66 -2.87 -21.13
N ALA A 24 16.96 -3.34 -22.17
CA ALA A 24 15.55 -2.99 -22.41
C ALA A 24 14.66 -3.42 -21.25
N ALA A 25 14.83 -4.63 -20.70
CA ALA A 25 14.10 -5.12 -19.55
C ALA A 25 14.35 -4.28 -18.30
N SER A 26 15.60 -3.92 -18.02
CA SER A 26 15.97 -3.07 -16.87
C SER A 26 15.38 -1.67 -16.99
N TRP A 27 15.38 -1.06 -18.16
CA TRP A 27 14.72 0.23 -18.41
C TRP A 27 13.21 0.16 -18.20
N THR A 28 12.56 -0.88 -18.73
CA THR A 28 11.12 -1.11 -18.50
C THR A 28 10.82 -1.23 -17.03
N LEU A 29 11.63 -1.96 -16.29
CA LEU A 29 11.47 -2.10 -14.84
C LEU A 29 11.62 -0.78 -14.08
N VAL A 30 12.59 0.06 -14.47
CA VAL A 30 12.80 1.40 -13.87
C VAL A 30 11.57 2.28 -14.10
N ILE A 31 11.09 2.36 -15.34
CA ILE A 31 9.90 3.16 -15.68
C ILE A 31 8.68 2.64 -14.90
N PHE A 32 8.45 1.32 -14.92
CA PHE A 32 7.35 0.70 -14.20
C PHE A 32 7.42 0.98 -12.69
N SER A 33 8.60 0.84 -12.09
CA SER A 33 8.80 1.12 -10.66
C SER A 33 8.52 2.58 -10.32
N ALA A 34 8.90 3.51 -11.18
CA ALA A 34 8.59 4.94 -11.00
C ALA A 34 7.08 5.20 -11.06
N MET A 35 6.36 4.55 -11.99
CA MET A 35 4.89 4.66 -12.08
C MET A 35 4.20 4.06 -10.84
N VAL A 36 4.67 2.91 -10.37
CA VAL A 36 4.15 2.28 -9.13
C VAL A 36 4.40 3.18 -7.92
N ALA A 37 5.61 3.71 -7.78
CA ALA A 37 5.94 4.63 -6.69
C ALA A 37 5.05 5.89 -6.71
N GLY A 38 4.85 6.49 -7.87
CA GLY A 38 3.92 7.62 -8.04
C GLY A 38 2.48 7.27 -7.65
N SER A 39 2.00 6.09 -8.04
CA SER A 39 0.67 5.61 -7.65
C SER A 39 0.55 5.42 -6.14
N LEU A 40 1.54 4.80 -5.50
CA LEU A 40 1.55 4.60 -4.04
C LEU A 40 1.57 5.92 -3.28
N ILE A 41 2.35 6.90 -3.73
CA ILE A 41 2.36 8.25 -3.15
C ILE A 41 0.99 8.92 -3.29
N ALA A 42 0.30 8.75 -4.42
CA ALA A 42 -1.04 9.29 -4.64
C ALA A 42 -2.10 8.66 -3.72
N TRP A 43 -1.92 7.43 -3.26
CA TRP A 43 -2.82 6.78 -2.31
C TRP A 43 -2.80 7.44 -0.91
N ILE A 44 -1.73 8.13 -0.55
CA ILE A 44 -1.65 8.84 0.73
C ILE A 44 -2.75 9.92 0.82
N PRO A 45 -2.82 10.91 -0.09
CA PRO A 45 -3.88 11.92 -0.05
C PRO A 45 -5.26 11.40 -0.44
N LEU A 46 -5.35 10.35 -1.26
CA LEU A 46 -6.63 9.80 -1.70
C LEU A 46 -7.30 8.88 -0.67
N VAL A 47 -6.52 8.13 0.09
CA VAL A 47 -7.04 7.08 0.97
C VAL A 47 -6.58 7.27 2.41
N ALA A 48 -5.27 7.36 2.67
CA ALA A 48 -4.76 7.35 4.04
C ALA A 48 -5.17 8.61 4.82
N VAL A 49 -4.91 9.79 4.28
CA VAL A 49 -5.24 11.06 4.94
C VAL A 49 -6.75 11.22 5.13
N PRO A 50 -7.61 11.06 4.09
CA PRO A 50 -9.04 11.20 4.27
C PRO A 50 -9.63 10.20 5.27
N THR A 51 -9.20 8.95 5.23
CA THR A 51 -9.70 7.93 6.15
C THR A 51 -9.35 8.27 7.59
N LEU A 52 -8.10 8.62 7.87
CA LEU A 52 -7.63 8.97 9.20
C LEU A 52 -8.31 10.25 9.72
N THR A 53 -8.23 11.33 8.94
CA THR A 53 -8.73 12.65 9.39
C THR A 53 -10.25 12.69 9.51
N ARG A 54 -10.98 12.00 8.61
CA ARG A 54 -12.43 11.88 8.73
C ARG A 54 -12.84 11.08 9.95
N SER A 55 -12.20 9.93 10.21
CA SER A 55 -12.49 9.13 11.40
C SER A 55 -12.22 9.91 12.68
N MET A 56 -11.07 10.58 12.76
CA MET A 56 -10.74 11.44 13.91
C MET A 56 -11.70 12.63 14.02
N GLY A 57 -12.06 13.25 12.90
CA GLY A 57 -13.02 14.35 12.87
C GLY A 57 -14.39 13.96 13.43
N ILE A 58 -14.88 12.77 13.09
CA ILE A 58 -16.15 12.23 13.61
C ILE A 58 -16.01 11.91 15.11
N ILE A 59 -14.95 11.20 15.51
CA ILE A 59 -14.74 10.79 16.91
C ILE A 59 -14.62 11.99 17.84
N PHE A 60 -13.89 13.02 17.42
CA PHE A 60 -13.63 14.23 18.22
C PHE A 60 -14.57 15.40 17.92
N ALA A 61 -15.62 15.19 17.09
CA ALA A 61 -16.54 16.22 16.62
C ALA A 61 -15.82 17.48 16.09
N ASN A 62 -14.75 17.29 15.31
CA ASN A 62 -13.90 18.34 14.77
C ASN A 62 -14.13 18.51 13.26
N GLU A 63 -14.89 19.53 12.90
CA GLU A 63 -15.20 19.86 11.49
C GLU A 63 -13.94 20.19 10.66
N GLY A 64 -12.90 20.76 11.27
CA GLY A 64 -11.66 21.07 10.58
C GLY A 64 -10.97 19.80 10.04
N LEU A 65 -10.99 18.69 10.79
CA LEU A 65 -10.48 17.41 10.34
C LEU A 65 -11.34 16.78 9.24
N VAL A 66 -12.65 16.95 9.31
CA VAL A 66 -13.56 16.48 8.25
C VAL A 66 -13.32 17.26 6.94
N ASN A 67 -13.16 18.58 7.04
CA ASN A 67 -12.85 19.43 5.89
C ASN A 67 -11.48 19.11 5.29
N LEU A 68 -10.48 18.84 6.13
CA LEU A 68 -9.16 18.40 5.69
C LEU A 68 -9.25 17.08 4.91
N ALA A 69 -10.10 16.14 5.35
CA ALA A 69 -10.36 14.89 4.63
C ALA A 69 -10.92 15.13 3.22
N GLY A 70 -11.85 16.08 3.08
CA GLY A 70 -12.40 16.48 1.78
C GLY A 70 -11.37 17.16 0.89
N TRP A 71 -10.59 18.08 1.46
CA TRP A 71 -9.57 18.81 0.73
C TRP A 71 -8.42 17.89 0.26
N SER A 72 -7.97 16.96 1.08
CA SER A 72 -6.86 16.08 0.73
C SER A 72 -7.14 15.22 -0.50
N GLY A 73 -8.40 14.79 -0.69
CA GLY A 73 -8.83 14.05 -1.88
C GLY A 73 -9.13 14.93 -3.11
N SER A 74 -9.07 16.25 -3.00
CA SER A 74 -9.24 17.15 -4.14
C SER A 74 -8.01 17.13 -5.06
N PRO A 75 -8.13 17.51 -6.35
CA PRO A 75 -6.98 17.58 -7.26
C PRO A 75 -5.82 18.41 -6.71
N VAL A 76 -6.11 19.53 -6.04
CA VAL A 76 -5.11 20.39 -5.42
C VAL A 76 -4.47 19.70 -4.21
N GLY A 77 -5.27 19.10 -3.34
CA GLY A 77 -4.80 18.36 -2.17
C GLY A 77 -3.88 17.19 -2.55
N ILE A 78 -4.25 16.44 -3.60
CA ILE A 78 -3.44 15.33 -4.12
C ILE A 78 -2.07 15.84 -4.58
N VAL A 79 -2.03 16.92 -5.36
CA VAL A 79 -0.77 17.48 -5.86
C VAL A 79 0.09 18.02 -4.69
N VAL A 80 -0.49 18.77 -3.77
CA VAL A 80 0.25 19.37 -2.64
C VAL A 80 0.80 18.28 -1.73
N ILE A 81 -0.05 17.39 -1.23
CA ILE A 81 0.38 16.31 -0.31
C ILE A 81 1.33 15.34 -1.02
N GLY A 82 1.03 14.96 -2.27
CA GLY A 82 1.89 14.09 -3.07
C GLY A 82 3.28 14.69 -3.28
N THR A 83 3.36 16.00 -3.57
CA THR A 83 4.65 16.70 -3.70
C THR A 83 5.42 16.70 -2.38
N VAL A 84 4.77 17.01 -1.26
CA VAL A 84 5.40 16.95 0.07
C VAL A 84 5.91 15.55 0.37
N CYS A 85 5.09 14.51 0.14
CA CYS A 85 5.51 13.11 0.34
C CYS A 85 6.70 12.74 -0.56
N THR A 86 6.71 13.20 -1.81
CA THR A 86 7.84 12.96 -2.74
C THR A 86 9.12 13.61 -2.22
N ILE A 87 9.06 14.86 -1.77
CA ILE A 87 10.21 15.56 -1.20
C ILE A 87 10.71 14.85 0.06
N LEU A 88 9.80 14.43 0.95
CA LEU A 88 10.17 13.69 2.15
C LEU A 88 10.82 12.34 1.82
N THR A 89 10.27 11.61 0.85
CA THR A 89 10.85 10.35 0.38
C THR A 89 12.26 10.58 -0.17
N PHE A 90 12.44 11.62 -0.98
CA PHE A 90 13.76 11.98 -1.50
C PHE A 90 14.75 12.35 -0.37
N ALA A 91 14.30 13.13 0.62
CA ALA A 91 15.11 13.45 1.79
C ALA A 91 15.50 12.21 2.60
N LEU A 92 14.59 11.24 2.74
CA LEU A 92 14.91 9.95 3.37
C LEU A 92 15.96 9.16 2.61
N MET A 93 15.96 9.20 1.27
CA MET A 93 16.93 8.49 0.44
C MET A 93 18.36 9.02 0.56
N ILE A 94 18.55 10.24 1.09
CA ILE A 94 19.88 10.83 1.35
C ILE A 94 20.49 10.27 2.66
N LEU A 95 19.66 9.67 3.52
CA LEU A 95 20.11 9.12 4.79
C LEU A 95 20.99 7.87 4.59
N PRO A 96 21.87 7.57 5.55
CA PRO A 96 22.63 6.32 5.52
C PRO A 96 21.72 5.09 5.48
N THR A 97 22.07 4.08 4.70
CA THR A 97 21.28 2.84 4.53
C THR A 97 20.84 2.22 5.85
N ARG A 98 21.68 2.24 6.88
CA ARG A 98 21.32 1.74 8.22
C ARG A 98 20.15 2.47 8.83
N THR A 99 20.07 3.79 8.64
CA THR A 99 18.96 4.61 9.18
C THR A 99 17.67 4.31 8.42
N ILE A 100 17.75 4.21 7.09
CA ILE A 100 16.61 3.86 6.25
C ILE A 100 16.05 2.49 6.66
N VAL A 101 16.92 1.48 6.79
CA VAL A 101 16.52 0.13 7.19
C VAL A 101 15.83 0.14 8.56
N ARG A 102 16.35 0.88 9.55
CA ARG A 102 15.70 1.00 10.87
C ARG A 102 14.32 1.65 10.79
N ILE A 103 14.17 2.70 9.98
CA ILE A 103 12.87 3.37 9.79
C ILE A 103 11.87 2.38 9.17
N LEU A 104 12.30 1.64 8.14
CA LEU A 104 11.47 0.62 7.50
C LEU A 104 11.12 -0.53 8.45
N GLU A 105 12.07 -0.98 9.27
CA GLU A 105 11.86 -2.03 10.27
C GLU A 105 10.84 -1.60 11.31
N VAL A 106 10.96 -0.40 11.88
CA VAL A 106 9.97 0.16 12.81
C VAL A 106 8.60 0.26 12.15
N GLY A 107 8.53 0.80 10.92
CA GLY A 107 7.28 0.89 10.16
C GLY A 107 6.64 -0.47 9.91
N PHE A 108 7.45 -1.48 9.60
CA PHE A 108 7.00 -2.85 9.40
C PHE A 108 6.36 -3.45 10.67
N PHE A 109 7.04 -3.34 11.80
CA PHE A 109 6.51 -3.86 13.07
C PHE A 109 5.26 -3.13 13.54
N LEU A 110 5.20 -1.80 13.35
CA LEU A 110 3.99 -1.03 13.62
C LEU A 110 2.83 -1.46 12.70
N GLY A 111 3.11 -1.72 11.43
CA GLY A 111 2.14 -2.27 10.49
C GLY A 111 1.63 -3.65 10.93
N LEU A 112 2.51 -4.57 11.28
CA LEU A 112 2.13 -5.88 11.80
C LEU A 112 1.28 -5.79 13.07
N LEU A 113 1.62 -4.89 13.98
CA LEU A 113 0.84 -4.65 15.20
C LEU A 113 -0.57 -4.14 14.86
N ALA A 114 -0.68 -3.17 13.96
CA ALA A 114 -1.96 -2.65 13.50
C ALA A 114 -2.83 -3.74 12.85
N TRP A 115 -2.24 -4.60 12.04
CA TRP A 115 -2.91 -5.76 11.44
C TRP A 115 -3.36 -6.77 12.50
N ALA A 116 -2.53 -7.08 13.47
CA ALA A 116 -2.88 -7.99 14.56
C ALA A 116 -4.08 -7.46 15.36
N ILE A 117 -4.08 -6.16 15.69
CA ILE A 117 -5.21 -5.51 16.37
C ILE A 117 -6.48 -5.59 15.52
N LEU A 118 -6.38 -5.28 14.22
CA LEU A 118 -7.52 -5.33 13.31
C LEU A 118 -8.11 -6.75 13.24
N TYR A 119 -7.28 -7.77 13.01
CA TYR A 119 -7.75 -9.15 12.95
C TYR A 119 -8.33 -9.64 14.28
N PHE A 120 -7.74 -9.24 15.41
CA PHE A 120 -8.28 -9.55 16.72
C PHE A 120 -9.67 -8.93 16.90
N GLN A 121 -9.84 -7.66 16.56
CA GLN A 121 -11.14 -6.98 16.63
C GLN A 121 -12.18 -7.62 15.70
N LEU A 122 -11.81 -7.93 14.46
CA LEU A 122 -12.73 -8.56 13.51
C LEU A 122 -13.10 -9.99 13.93
N GLY A 123 -12.14 -10.76 14.48
CA GLY A 123 -12.36 -12.13 14.92
C GLY A 123 -13.18 -12.25 16.20
N THR A 124 -13.15 -11.24 17.07
CA THR A 124 -13.91 -11.21 18.33
C THR A 124 -15.22 -10.44 18.23
N ALA A 125 -15.44 -9.70 17.13
CA ALA A 125 -16.66 -8.93 16.94
C ALA A 125 -17.87 -9.87 16.72
N PRO A 126 -19.00 -9.65 17.41
CA PRO A 126 -20.21 -10.40 17.16
C PRO A 126 -20.76 -10.14 15.75
N ALA A 127 -21.51 -11.11 15.22
CA ALA A 127 -22.18 -10.95 13.94
C ALA A 127 -23.06 -9.70 13.94
N GLY A 128 -22.93 -8.88 12.91
CA GLY A 128 -23.68 -7.62 12.81
C GLY A 128 -23.05 -6.42 13.54
N ALA A 129 -21.94 -6.59 14.25
CA ALA A 129 -21.27 -5.48 14.94
C ALA A 129 -20.81 -4.37 13.99
N PHE A 130 -20.33 -4.73 12.81
CA PHE A 130 -19.86 -3.75 11.84
C PHE A 130 -21.00 -2.88 11.28
N PRO A 131 -22.11 -3.44 10.77
CA PRO A 131 -23.29 -2.64 10.38
C PRO A 131 -23.80 -1.72 11.50
N ALA A 132 -23.92 -2.24 12.72
CA ALA A 132 -24.39 -1.46 13.86
C ALA A 132 -23.41 -0.30 14.22
N ALA A 133 -22.10 -0.56 14.19
CA ALA A 133 -21.11 0.49 14.39
C ALA A 133 -21.13 1.52 13.26
N TRP A 134 -21.29 1.08 12.03
CA TRP A 134 -21.43 1.97 10.88
C TRP A 134 -22.62 2.90 11.01
N ASP A 135 -23.80 2.35 11.31
CA ASP A 135 -25.05 3.12 11.44
C ASP A 135 -24.99 4.10 12.62
N LYS A 136 -24.28 3.74 13.69
CA LYS A 136 -24.05 4.63 14.83
C LYS A 136 -23.27 5.90 14.44
N PHE A 137 -22.30 5.80 13.52
CA PHE A 137 -21.45 6.93 13.11
C PHE A 137 -21.99 7.67 11.88
N MET A 138 -22.64 6.97 10.96
CA MET A 138 -23.04 7.51 9.66
C MET A 138 -24.53 7.79 9.55
N GLY A 139 -25.30 7.45 10.59
CA GLY A 139 -26.76 7.56 10.62
C GLY A 139 -27.46 6.22 10.39
N GLU A 140 -28.61 6.08 11.01
CA GLU A 140 -29.42 4.86 11.00
C GLU A 140 -29.78 4.44 9.57
N GLY A 141 -29.59 3.15 9.25
CA GLY A 141 -29.88 2.60 7.91
C GLY A 141 -28.84 2.96 6.83
N SER A 142 -27.81 3.72 7.15
CA SER A 142 -26.80 4.16 6.16
C SER A 142 -25.99 2.99 5.62
N TYR A 143 -25.73 1.96 6.42
CA TYR A 143 -25.05 0.75 5.95
C TYR A 143 -25.85 0.02 4.87
N ALA A 144 -27.13 -0.26 5.13
CA ALA A 144 -28.02 -0.90 4.18
C ALA A 144 -28.18 -0.09 2.89
N GLY A 145 -28.29 1.24 3.00
CA GLY A 145 -28.32 2.15 1.86
C GLY A 145 -27.06 2.11 1.01
N ARG A 146 -25.87 1.98 1.63
CA ARG A 146 -24.60 1.82 0.90
C ARG A 146 -24.49 0.48 0.19
N VAL A 147 -24.93 -0.59 0.83
CA VAL A 147 -24.97 -1.92 0.19
C VAL A 147 -25.93 -1.90 -1.01
N ALA A 148 -27.14 -1.39 -0.85
CA ALA A 148 -28.11 -1.27 -1.94
C ALA A 148 -27.58 -0.42 -3.11
N LEU A 149 -26.88 0.69 -2.81
CA LEU A 149 -26.25 1.51 -3.84
C LEU A 149 -25.14 0.75 -4.58
N ALA A 150 -24.34 -0.03 -3.86
CA ALA A 150 -23.30 -0.83 -4.47
C ALA A 150 -23.87 -1.93 -5.38
N GLU A 151 -24.93 -2.61 -4.93
CA GLU A 151 -25.66 -3.61 -5.73
C GLU A 151 -26.28 -2.99 -6.99
N ALA A 152 -26.88 -1.81 -6.87
CA ALA A 152 -27.41 -1.07 -8.02
C ALA A 152 -26.32 -0.67 -9.02
N ASN A 153 -25.06 -0.51 -8.58
CA ASN A 153 -23.90 -0.25 -9.42
C ASN A 153 -23.14 -1.51 -9.85
N GLY A 154 -23.76 -2.68 -9.74
CA GLY A 154 -23.20 -3.93 -10.26
C GLY A 154 -22.37 -4.74 -9.28
N MET A 155 -22.39 -4.41 -7.99
CA MET A 155 -21.79 -5.28 -6.97
C MET A 155 -22.64 -6.55 -6.85
N VAL A 156 -22.05 -7.69 -7.16
CA VAL A 156 -22.68 -9.00 -6.98
C VAL A 156 -22.05 -9.69 -5.79
N ILE A 157 -22.81 -9.96 -4.76
CA ILE A 157 -22.39 -10.79 -3.64
C ILE A 157 -22.50 -12.24 -4.09
N ASN A 158 -21.37 -12.84 -4.47
CA ASN A 158 -21.34 -14.25 -4.86
C ASN A 158 -21.33 -15.11 -3.59
N PRO A 159 -22.32 -16.01 -3.39
CA PRO A 159 -22.35 -16.88 -2.23
C PRO A 159 -21.24 -17.95 -2.24
N ASN A 160 -20.58 -18.15 -3.37
CA ASN A 160 -19.47 -19.09 -3.46
C ASN A 160 -18.16 -18.48 -2.94
N VAL A 161 -17.89 -18.73 -1.67
CA VAL A 161 -16.68 -18.25 -0.97
C VAL A 161 -15.40 -18.67 -1.69
N GLY A 162 -15.35 -19.86 -2.30
CA GLY A 162 -14.18 -20.33 -3.04
C GLY A 162 -13.85 -19.46 -4.25
N ILE A 163 -14.86 -19.11 -5.05
CA ILE A 163 -14.68 -18.21 -6.21
C ILE A 163 -14.25 -16.82 -5.77
N MET A 164 -14.86 -16.29 -4.70
CA MET A 164 -14.50 -14.97 -4.17
C MET A 164 -13.09 -14.95 -3.59
N THR A 165 -12.67 -16.03 -2.94
CA THR A 165 -11.29 -16.20 -2.46
C THR A 165 -10.30 -16.25 -3.63
N LEU A 166 -10.59 -17.01 -4.69
CA LEU A 166 -9.77 -17.04 -5.90
C LEU A 166 -9.66 -15.66 -6.56
N ALA A 167 -10.75 -14.92 -6.67
CA ALA A 167 -10.74 -13.56 -7.18
C ALA A 167 -9.87 -12.63 -6.30
N GLY A 168 -9.94 -12.79 -4.97
CA GLY A 168 -9.10 -12.06 -4.01
C GLY A 168 -7.61 -12.42 -4.11
N LEU A 169 -7.26 -13.64 -4.51
CA LEU A 169 -5.86 -14.05 -4.68
C LEU A 169 -5.13 -13.26 -5.78
N ILE A 170 -5.85 -12.74 -6.77
CA ILE A 170 -5.27 -11.87 -7.82
C ILE A 170 -4.72 -10.60 -7.15
N MET A 171 -5.46 -10.02 -6.20
CA MET A 171 -4.97 -8.89 -5.39
C MET A 171 -3.87 -9.32 -4.42
N GLY A 172 -3.96 -10.54 -3.87
CA GLY A 172 -2.93 -11.13 -3.01
C GLY A 172 -1.57 -11.27 -3.70
N PHE A 173 -1.54 -11.38 -5.02
CA PHE A 173 -0.29 -11.42 -5.78
C PHE A 173 0.55 -10.14 -5.61
N TRP A 174 -0.09 -8.99 -5.36
CA TRP A 174 0.60 -7.74 -5.05
C TRP A 174 1.43 -7.80 -3.76
N VAL A 175 1.07 -8.65 -2.81
CA VAL A 175 1.81 -8.83 -1.55
C VAL A 175 3.20 -9.39 -1.82
N PHE A 176 3.36 -10.16 -2.90
CA PHE A 176 4.65 -10.72 -3.32
C PHE A 176 5.44 -9.78 -4.24
N TYR A 177 4.86 -8.63 -4.63
CA TYR A 177 5.59 -7.64 -5.40
C TYR A 177 6.75 -7.08 -4.58
N GLY A 178 7.93 -7.08 -5.18
CA GLY A 178 9.13 -6.58 -4.51
C GLY A 178 9.99 -7.65 -3.83
N TYR A 179 9.60 -8.94 -3.83
CA TYR A 179 10.44 -10.02 -3.28
C TYR A 179 11.85 -10.06 -3.88
N TYR A 180 12.00 -9.55 -5.08
CA TYR A 180 13.28 -9.48 -5.82
C TYR A 180 14.14 -8.26 -5.43
N ILE A 181 13.58 -7.26 -4.74
CA ILE A 181 14.31 -6.02 -4.36
C ILE A 181 15.60 -6.31 -3.60
N PRO A 182 15.67 -7.28 -2.65
CA PRO A 182 16.92 -7.63 -1.99
C PRO A 182 18.05 -8.04 -2.94
N THR A 183 17.73 -8.53 -4.14
CA THR A 183 18.73 -8.92 -5.14
C THR A 183 19.51 -7.71 -5.68
N PHE A 184 18.93 -6.51 -5.67
CA PHE A 184 19.63 -5.28 -6.07
C PHE A 184 20.74 -4.88 -5.11
N PHE A 185 20.60 -5.28 -3.84
CA PHE A 185 21.56 -4.99 -2.77
C PHE A 185 22.44 -6.20 -2.43
N ALA A 186 22.41 -7.25 -3.23
CA ALA A 186 23.14 -8.48 -2.95
C ALA A 186 24.65 -8.28 -2.76
N GLY A 187 25.24 -7.27 -3.44
CA GLY A 187 26.65 -6.90 -3.26
C GLY A 187 26.98 -6.21 -1.95
N GLU A 188 25.98 -5.72 -1.22
CA GLU A 188 26.13 -5.02 0.06
C GLU A 188 25.85 -5.94 1.26
N VAL A 189 25.34 -7.15 1.02
CA VAL A 189 25.04 -8.13 2.05
C VAL A 189 26.33 -8.82 2.49
N LYS A 190 26.63 -8.78 3.78
CA LYS A 190 27.75 -9.53 4.35
C LYS A 190 27.48 -11.03 4.23
N GLN A 191 28.49 -11.78 3.79
CA GLN A 191 28.41 -13.25 3.64
C GLN A 191 27.32 -13.71 2.64
N ALA A 192 27.11 -12.96 1.57
CA ALA A 192 26.14 -13.31 0.52
C ALA A 192 26.48 -14.63 -0.21
N GLU A 193 27.67 -15.20 0.00
CA GLU A 193 28.14 -16.43 -0.62
C GLU A 193 27.94 -17.68 0.25
N THR A 194 27.50 -17.53 1.50
CA THR A 194 27.13 -18.64 2.39
C THR A 194 25.62 -18.83 2.38
#